data_f9a044221d4c00cc899d6294440fd434
#
_entry.id   f9a044221d4c00cc899d6294440fd434
#
_cell.length_a   1.000
_cell.length_b   1.000
_cell.length_c   1.000
_cell.angle_alpha   90.00
_cell.angle_beta   90.00
_cell.angle_gamma   90.00
#
_symmetry.space_group_name_H-M   'P 1'
#
loop_
_entity.id
_entity.type
_entity.pdbx_description
1 polymer ?
#
loop_
_entity_poly.entity_id
_entity_poly.type
_entity_poly.pdbx_seq_one_letter_code
_entity_poly.pdbx_strand_id
1 'polypeptide(L)'
;GEVLTAQIYGFNHDDLTDGGKAGITFGLKDIMQDARAMAESASNAGGFASTSMYEYLNGYIYSAMPADLRYNVGAADKKTYAKNGRLLTESMKIFLFSESECFGTVYHSMGQEGEKYEIFTDDESRIKLQPLPDIREWWERSVRAEDDSSYCIVHATGHAGYTSASWPYAG
;
A
#
# COMPACT_ATOMS: atom_id res chain seq x y z
N GLY A 1 7.95 -0.91 -22.32
CA GLY A 1 7.50 -1.04 -20.95
C GLY A 1 7.30 0.33 -20.32
N GLU A 2 6.53 0.39 -19.26
CA GLU A 2 6.33 1.62 -18.48
C GLU A 2 7.62 2.00 -17.75
N VAL A 3 7.95 3.29 -17.73
CA VAL A 3 9.07 3.82 -16.93
C VAL A 3 8.50 4.31 -15.61
N LEU A 4 8.90 3.65 -14.52
CA LEU A 4 8.46 3.97 -13.17
C LEU A 4 9.52 4.80 -12.45
N THR A 5 9.09 5.85 -11.76
CA THR A 5 9.98 6.68 -10.92
C THR A 5 9.89 6.20 -9.48
N ALA A 6 11.02 5.75 -8.92
CA ALA A 6 11.11 5.42 -7.51
C ALA A 6 11.45 6.67 -6.67
N GLN A 7 10.90 6.73 -5.46
CA GLN A 7 11.14 7.74 -4.45
C GLN A 7 11.49 7.07 -3.13
N ILE A 8 12.39 7.67 -2.35
CA ILE A 8 12.68 7.22 -0.99
C ILE A 8 11.57 7.71 -0.06
N TYR A 9 11.01 6.79 0.70
CA TYR A 9 9.97 7.08 1.69
C TYR A 9 10.51 7.12 3.12
N GLY A 10 11.54 6.33 3.44
CA GLY A 10 12.12 6.32 4.77
C GLY A 10 13.49 5.67 4.84
N PHE A 11 14.21 6.01 5.89
CA PHE A 11 15.49 5.39 6.28
C PHE A 11 15.30 4.69 7.63
N ASN A 12 15.73 3.44 7.72
CA ASN A 12 15.61 2.64 8.95
C ASN A 12 14.18 2.64 9.55
N HIS A 13 13.16 2.72 8.68
CA HIS A 13 11.76 2.82 9.09
C HIS A 13 11.16 1.44 9.35
N ASP A 14 11.21 0.55 8.37
CA ASP A 14 10.55 -0.75 8.42
C ASP A 14 11.39 -1.82 9.08
N ASP A 15 10.74 -2.71 9.84
CA ASP A 15 11.36 -3.91 10.37
C ASP A 15 11.46 -4.97 9.26
N LEU A 16 12.65 -5.55 9.09
CA LEU A 16 12.86 -6.65 8.18
C LEU A 16 12.46 -7.98 8.83
N THR A 17 11.85 -8.87 8.05
CA THR A 17 11.46 -10.21 8.51
C THR A 17 12.66 -11.02 9.01
N ASP A 18 13.83 -10.85 8.40
CA ASP A 18 15.07 -11.53 8.81
C ASP A 18 15.80 -10.81 9.96
N GLY A 19 15.18 -9.77 10.51
CA GLY A 19 15.69 -8.96 11.62
C GLY A 19 16.40 -7.69 11.19
N GLY A 20 16.42 -6.72 12.11
CA GLY A 20 16.96 -5.39 11.86
C GLY A 20 16.00 -4.48 11.11
N LYS A 21 16.51 -3.32 10.67
CA LYS A 21 15.75 -2.31 9.94
C LYS A 21 16.13 -2.29 8.46
N ALA A 22 15.16 -2.00 7.60
CA ALA A 22 15.41 -1.68 6.20
C ALA A 22 16.23 -0.39 6.13
N GLY A 23 17.42 -0.43 5.56
CA GLY A 23 18.27 0.76 5.41
C GLY A 23 17.55 1.87 4.62
N ILE A 24 16.84 1.48 3.56
CA ILE A 24 16.02 2.37 2.73
C ILE A 24 14.70 1.69 2.42
N THR A 25 13.58 2.39 2.64
CA THR A 25 12.29 2.06 2.06
C THR A 25 12.02 2.99 0.90
N PHE A 26 11.83 2.42 -0.29
CA PHE A 26 11.49 3.17 -1.49
C PHE A 26 10.21 2.62 -2.11
N GLY A 27 9.52 3.44 -2.87
CA GLY A 27 8.28 3.05 -3.55
C GLY A 27 8.07 3.91 -4.78
N LEU A 28 6.97 3.71 -5.47
CA LEU A 28 6.63 4.50 -6.64
C LEU A 28 6.25 5.92 -6.22
N LYS A 29 6.85 6.91 -6.88
CA LYS A 29 6.49 8.31 -6.71
C LYS A 29 5.02 8.53 -7.11
N ASP A 30 4.65 7.98 -8.25
CA ASP A 30 3.34 8.09 -8.85
C ASP A 30 2.68 6.71 -8.99
N ILE A 31 1.42 6.66 -9.39
CA ILE A 31 0.69 5.40 -9.59
C ILE A 31 1.06 4.78 -10.95
N MET A 32 0.88 3.46 -11.04
CA MET A 32 1.09 2.73 -12.29
C MET A 32 -0.03 3.02 -13.30
N GLN A 33 0.27 2.84 -14.59
CA GLN A 33 -0.70 3.03 -15.65
C GLN A 33 -1.87 2.02 -15.58
N ASP A 34 -1.59 0.82 -15.09
CA ASP A 34 -2.55 -0.28 -14.98
C ASP A 34 -3.25 -0.24 -13.61
N ALA A 35 -4.31 0.56 -13.50
CA ALA A 35 -5.15 0.58 -12.30
C ALA A 35 -5.87 -0.76 -12.10
N ARG A 36 -5.96 -1.22 -10.86
CA ARG A 36 -6.51 -2.53 -10.51
C ARG A 36 -7.41 -2.48 -9.29
N ALA A 37 -8.38 -3.39 -9.25
CA ALA A 37 -9.13 -3.66 -8.04
C ALA A 37 -8.22 -4.27 -6.95
N MET A 38 -8.52 -4.01 -5.69
CA MET A 38 -7.87 -4.63 -4.56
C MET A 38 -8.12 -6.15 -4.53
N ALA A 39 -9.36 -6.55 -4.83
CA ALA A 39 -9.79 -7.94 -4.88
C ALA A 39 -10.80 -8.16 -6.01
N GLU A 40 -10.94 -9.40 -6.47
CA GLU A 40 -11.91 -9.78 -7.52
C GLU A 40 -13.36 -9.58 -7.08
N SER A 41 -13.61 -9.68 -5.78
CA SER A 41 -14.94 -9.47 -5.17
C SER A 41 -14.88 -8.37 -4.13
N ALA A 42 -16.03 -7.74 -3.86
CA ALA A 42 -16.17 -6.74 -2.82
C ALA A 42 -16.11 -7.41 -1.44
N SER A 43 -14.90 -7.76 -0.97
CA SER A 43 -14.65 -8.36 0.33
C SER A 43 -13.30 -7.92 0.89
N ASN A 44 -13.28 -7.66 2.21
CA ASN A 44 -12.08 -7.36 2.98
C ASN A 44 -11.86 -8.36 4.14
N ALA A 45 -12.59 -9.49 4.13
CA ALA A 45 -12.67 -10.43 5.25
C ALA A 45 -11.32 -11.01 5.66
N GLY A 46 -10.43 -11.32 4.72
CA GLY A 46 -9.12 -11.92 4.96
C GLY A 46 -7.97 -10.92 5.18
N GLY A 47 -8.23 -9.62 5.07
CA GLY A 47 -7.20 -8.60 5.07
C GLY A 47 -6.39 -8.56 3.75
N PHE A 48 -5.35 -7.72 3.72
CA PHE A 48 -4.60 -7.42 2.49
C PHE A 48 -3.94 -8.66 1.86
N ALA A 49 -3.30 -9.51 2.65
CA ALA A 49 -2.57 -10.69 2.12
C ALA A 49 -3.47 -11.74 1.44
N SER A 50 -4.78 -11.65 1.63
CA SER A 50 -5.75 -12.52 0.94
C SER A 50 -6.27 -11.94 -0.39
N THR A 51 -5.78 -10.79 -0.82
CA THR A 51 -6.26 -10.09 -2.01
C THR A 51 -5.49 -10.46 -3.27
N SER A 52 -6.15 -10.34 -4.43
CA SER A 52 -5.49 -10.46 -5.74
C SER A 52 -4.44 -9.34 -5.96
N MET A 53 -4.58 -8.19 -5.33
CA MET A 53 -3.57 -7.13 -5.34
C MET A 53 -2.28 -7.60 -4.67
N TYR A 54 -2.35 -8.23 -3.50
CA TYR A 54 -1.17 -8.79 -2.83
C TYR A 54 -0.44 -9.80 -3.73
N GLU A 55 -1.18 -10.73 -4.35
CA GLU A 55 -0.62 -11.72 -5.27
C GLU A 55 0.02 -11.05 -6.48
N TYR A 56 -0.62 -10.02 -7.04
CA TYR A 56 -0.08 -9.25 -8.15
C TYR A 56 1.23 -8.57 -7.79
N LEU A 57 1.30 -7.88 -6.64
CA LEU A 57 2.49 -7.15 -6.21
C LEU A 57 3.66 -8.11 -5.88
N ASN A 58 3.42 -9.13 -5.06
CA ASN A 58 4.47 -10.05 -4.59
C ASN A 58 4.77 -11.20 -5.56
N GLY A 59 3.91 -11.45 -6.52
CA GLY A 59 4.12 -12.41 -7.61
C GLY A 59 4.60 -11.74 -8.90
N TYR A 60 3.68 -11.10 -9.61
CA TYR A 60 3.94 -10.56 -10.95
C TYR A 60 4.92 -9.38 -10.92
N ILE A 61 4.63 -8.33 -10.14
CA ILE A 61 5.48 -7.12 -10.10
C ILE A 61 6.88 -7.45 -9.57
N TYR A 62 6.97 -8.20 -8.47
CA TYR A 62 8.26 -8.63 -7.92
C TYR A 62 9.07 -9.43 -8.95
N SER A 63 8.44 -10.36 -9.68
CA SER A 63 9.11 -11.16 -10.70
C SER A 63 9.57 -10.35 -11.91
N ALA A 64 8.85 -9.26 -12.23
CA ALA A 64 9.17 -8.37 -13.35
C ALA A 64 10.31 -7.39 -13.05
N MET A 65 10.69 -7.21 -11.78
CA MET A 65 11.81 -6.36 -11.40
C MET A 65 13.14 -6.86 -12.00
N PRO A 66 14.07 -5.94 -12.36
CA PRO A 66 15.44 -6.31 -12.71
C PRO A 66 16.07 -7.22 -11.64
N ALA A 67 16.85 -8.20 -12.06
CA ALA A 67 17.37 -9.23 -11.16
C ALA A 67 18.27 -8.66 -10.04
N ASP A 68 19.08 -7.66 -10.34
CA ASP A 68 19.95 -6.96 -9.40
C ASP A 68 19.13 -6.18 -8.34
N LEU A 69 18.05 -5.51 -8.75
CA LEU A 69 17.14 -4.86 -7.81
C LEU A 69 16.44 -5.91 -6.93
N ARG A 70 15.84 -6.92 -7.55
CA ARG A 70 15.10 -7.99 -6.86
C ARG A 70 15.95 -8.73 -5.82
N TYR A 71 17.24 -8.94 -6.10
CA TYR A 71 18.16 -9.57 -5.16
C TYR A 71 18.35 -8.74 -3.87
N ASN A 72 18.25 -7.43 -3.96
CA ASN A 72 18.47 -6.50 -2.85
C ASN A 72 17.18 -6.10 -2.11
N VAL A 73 16.00 -6.52 -2.59
CA VAL A 73 14.72 -6.25 -1.91
C VAL A 73 14.52 -7.25 -0.78
N GLY A 74 14.65 -6.78 0.46
CA GLY A 74 14.30 -7.52 1.68
C GLY A 74 12.79 -7.59 1.88
N ALA A 75 12.32 -8.60 2.63
CA ALA A 75 10.95 -8.64 3.09
C ALA A 75 10.81 -7.84 4.39
N ALA A 76 9.76 -7.02 4.48
CA ALA A 76 9.42 -6.26 5.68
C ALA A 76 8.22 -6.88 6.38
N ASP A 77 8.22 -6.83 7.71
CA ASP A 77 7.09 -7.22 8.54
C ASP A 77 6.07 -6.08 8.57
N LYS A 78 4.94 -6.28 7.93
CA LYS A 78 3.87 -5.29 7.86
C LYS A 78 2.65 -5.76 8.64
N LYS A 79 2.13 -4.86 9.47
CA LYS A 79 0.89 -5.10 10.21
C LYS A 79 -0.30 -4.78 9.34
N THR A 80 -1.30 -5.64 9.33
CA THR A 80 -2.59 -5.43 8.69
C THR A 80 -3.72 -5.99 9.55
N TYR A 81 -4.87 -5.34 9.55
CA TYR A 81 -6.08 -5.88 10.14
C TYR A 81 -6.84 -6.74 9.13
N ALA A 82 -7.35 -7.88 9.58
CA ALA A 82 -8.46 -8.54 8.91
C ALA A 82 -9.79 -8.00 9.48
N LYS A 83 -10.87 -8.11 8.72
CA LYS A 83 -12.19 -7.57 9.09
C LYS A 83 -12.72 -8.04 10.45
N ASN A 84 -12.32 -9.22 10.89
CA ASN A 84 -12.69 -9.77 12.22
C ASN A 84 -11.97 -9.08 13.40
N GLY A 85 -11.22 -8.00 13.16
CA GLY A 85 -10.44 -7.26 14.16
C GLY A 85 -9.10 -7.89 14.53
N ARG A 86 -8.69 -8.98 13.86
CA ARG A 86 -7.41 -9.61 14.12
C ARG A 86 -6.29 -8.84 13.43
N LEU A 87 -5.34 -8.35 14.21
CA LEU A 87 -4.09 -7.76 13.70
C LEU A 87 -3.15 -8.90 13.31
N LEU A 88 -2.72 -8.89 12.06
CA LEU A 88 -1.78 -9.83 11.47
C LEU A 88 -0.44 -9.12 11.25
N THR A 89 0.65 -9.86 11.39
CA THR A 89 1.97 -9.43 10.91
C THR A 89 2.37 -10.33 9.76
N GLU A 90 2.62 -9.76 8.61
CA GLU A 90 2.84 -10.46 7.37
C GLU A 90 4.14 -10.00 6.72
N SER A 91 4.92 -10.97 6.25
CA SER A 91 6.19 -10.73 5.55
C SER A 91 5.92 -10.37 4.08
N MET A 92 6.30 -9.17 3.66
CA MET A 92 6.02 -8.67 2.31
C MET A 92 7.27 -8.05 1.68
N LYS A 93 7.56 -8.37 0.44
CA LYS A 93 8.62 -7.71 -0.35
C LYS A 93 8.14 -6.43 -1.02
N ILE A 94 6.88 -6.43 -1.46
CA ILE A 94 6.20 -5.25 -1.97
C ILE A 94 4.90 -5.08 -1.19
N PHE A 95 4.66 -3.89 -0.69
CA PHE A 95 3.48 -3.58 0.11
C PHE A 95 2.86 -2.24 -0.27
N LEU A 96 1.58 -2.10 0.00
CA LEU A 96 0.92 -0.80 0.02
C LEU A 96 1.08 -0.17 1.40
N PHE A 97 1.08 1.15 1.47
CA PHE A 97 1.03 1.85 2.76
C PHE A 97 -0.29 1.56 3.48
N SER A 98 -0.30 1.63 4.79
CA SER A 98 -1.53 1.67 5.57
C SER A 98 -2.01 3.10 5.77
N GLU A 99 -3.26 3.28 6.17
CA GLU A 99 -3.80 4.59 6.52
C GLU A 99 -2.95 5.28 7.60
N SER A 100 -2.57 4.56 8.66
CA SER A 100 -1.73 5.11 9.72
C SER A 100 -0.32 5.48 9.26
N GLU A 101 0.25 4.77 8.29
CA GLU A 101 1.55 5.11 7.70
C GLU A 101 1.49 6.37 6.83
N CYS A 102 0.34 6.65 6.22
CA CYS A 102 0.14 7.86 5.41
C CYS A 102 -0.24 9.08 6.25
N PHE A 103 -1.08 8.89 7.26
CA PHE A 103 -1.70 10.01 7.99
C PHE A 103 -1.22 10.17 9.44
N GLY A 104 -0.58 9.15 10.03
CA GLY A 104 -0.18 9.14 11.44
C GLY A 104 -1.35 8.92 12.40
N THR A 105 -2.55 8.74 11.88
CA THR A 105 -3.79 8.51 12.62
C THR A 105 -4.71 7.59 11.83
N VAL A 106 -5.81 7.20 12.44
CA VAL A 106 -6.83 6.31 11.88
C VAL A 106 -8.10 7.11 11.64
N TYR A 107 -8.58 7.15 10.40
CA TYR A 107 -9.84 7.78 9.99
C TYR A 107 -10.92 6.75 9.66
N HIS A 108 -10.55 5.74 8.87
CA HIS A 108 -11.48 4.75 8.33
C HIS A 108 -11.07 3.32 8.63
N SER A 109 -9.77 3.05 8.85
CA SER A 109 -9.27 1.70 9.09
C SER A 109 -9.61 1.19 10.50
N MET A 110 -9.37 -0.10 10.73
CA MET A 110 -9.67 -0.74 12.01
C MET A 110 -8.74 -0.34 13.15
N GLY A 111 -7.55 0.17 12.84
CA GLY A 111 -6.57 0.57 13.85
C GLY A 111 -5.20 0.86 13.28
N GLN A 112 -4.25 1.08 14.17
CA GLN A 112 -2.87 1.42 13.83
C GLN A 112 -2.14 0.21 13.23
N GLU A 113 -1.62 0.35 12.02
CA GLU A 113 -0.93 -0.71 11.27
C GLU A 113 0.54 -0.38 10.97
N GLY A 114 1.05 0.74 11.46
CA GLY A 114 2.43 1.18 11.29
C GLY A 114 2.62 2.62 11.74
N GLU A 115 3.88 3.05 11.79
CA GLU A 115 4.26 4.42 12.08
C GLU A 115 4.21 5.26 10.80
N LYS A 116 3.88 6.55 10.94
CA LYS A 116 3.80 7.47 9.80
C LYS A 116 5.16 7.65 9.13
N TYR A 117 5.18 7.59 7.81
CA TYR A 117 6.36 8.01 7.05
C TYR A 117 6.47 9.53 7.05
N GLU A 118 7.66 10.04 7.37
CA GLU A 118 7.90 11.49 7.51
C GLU A 118 7.67 12.29 6.22
N ILE A 119 7.76 11.63 5.07
CA ILE A 119 7.54 12.26 3.77
C ILE A 119 6.08 12.72 3.58
N PHE A 120 5.12 12.09 4.26
CA PHE A 120 3.71 12.47 4.18
C PHE A 120 3.40 13.61 5.15
N THR A 121 3.82 14.82 4.82
CA THR A 121 3.69 16.01 5.70
C THR A 121 2.26 16.58 5.70
N ASP A 122 1.60 16.59 4.56
CA ASP A 122 0.31 17.23 4.29
C ASP A 122 -0.44 16.51 3.18
N ASP A 123 -1.59 17.02 2.77
CA ASP A 123 -2.41 16.43 1.72
C ASP A 123 -1.70 16.43 0.36
N GLU A 124 -0.97 17.50 0.04
CA GLU A 124 -0.26 17.64 -1.24
C GLU A 124 0.85 16.57 -1.38
N SER A 125 1.53 16.23 -0.28
CA SER A 125 2.58 15.20 -0.26
C SER A 125 2.06 13.79 -0.53
N ARG A 126 0.75 13.56 -0.40
CA ARG A 126 0.09 12.28 -0.65
C ARG A 126 -0.53 12.18 -2.06
N ILE A 127 -0.58 13.28 -2.80
CA ILE A 127 -1.12 13.26 -4.18
C ILE A 127 -0.16 12.51 -5.10
N LYS A 128 -0.70 11.57 -5.86
CA LYS A 128 0.03 10.81 -6.88
C LYS A 128 -0.59 11.03 -8.26
N LEU A 129 0.27 11.07 -9.27
CA LEU A 129 -0.14 11.25 -10.66
C LEU A 129 -0.18 9.91 -11.39
N GLN A 130 -1.01 9.81 -12.41
CA GLN A 130 -0.88 8.81 -13.46
C GLN A 130 0.08 9.31 -14.55
N PRO A 131 0.66 8.41 -15.37
CA PRO A 131 1.54 8.79 -16.49
C PRO A 131 0.89 9.72 -17.52
N LEU A 132 -0.42 9.72 -17.63
CA LEU A 132 -1.22 10.78 -18.28
C LEU A 132 -1.63 11.78 -17.20
N PRO A 133 -1.68 13.09 -17.46
CA PRO A 133 -1.83 14.12 -16.44
C PRO A 133 -3.19 14.06 -15.75
N ASP A 134 -3.45 13.03 -15.03
CA ASP A 134 -4.66 12.77 -14.30
C ASP A 134 -4.30 12.38 -12.86
N ILE A 135 -4.87 13.08 -11.90
CA ILE A 135 -4.67 12.79 -10.47
C ILE A 135 -5.68 11.71 -10.11
N ARG A 136 -5.20 10.66 -9.47
CA ARG A 136 -6.04 9.51 -9.10
C ARG A 136 -5.92 9.20 -7.62
N GLU A 137 -6.92 8.54 -7.11
CA GLU A 137 -6.88 7.83 -5.84
C GLU A 137 -6.00 6.60 -5.92
N TRP A 138 -5.36 6.25 -4.81
CA TRP A 138 -4.52 5.07 -4.73
C TRP A 138 -4.78 4.25 -3.48
N TRP A 139 -4.56 2.95 -3.58
CA TRP A 139 -4.89 1.98 -2.56
C TRP A 139 -3.98 2.06 -1.34
N GLU A 140 -4.58 1.90 -0.17
CA GLU A 140 -3.91 1.51 1.07
C GLU A 140 -4.24 0.05 1.39
N ARG A 141 -3.36 -0.64 2.16
CA ARG A 141 -3.61 -2.02 2.55
C ARG A 141 -4.65 -2.17 3.68
N SER A 142 -5.03 -1.08 4.31
CA SER A 142 -5.93 -1.06 5.47
C SER A 142 -7.37 -1.41 5.09
N VAL A 143 -7.96 -2.37 5.79
CA VAL A 143 -9.39 -2.66 5.65
C VAL A 143 -10.22 -1.58 6.32
N ARG A 144 -11.36 -1.24 5.73
CA ARG A 144 -12.31 -0.31 6.34
C ARG A 144 -13.01 -0.96 7.54
N ALA A 145 -13.13 -0.22 8.64
CA ALA A 145 -13.73 -0.70 9.89
C ALA A 145 -15.24 -0.92 9.79
N GLU A 146 -15.95 -0.06 9.03
CA GLU A 146 -17.41 0.02 9.06
C GLU A 146 -18.13 -0.96 8.11
N ASP A 147 -17.45 -1.55 7.12
CA ASP A 147 -18.07 -2.51 6.18
C ASP A 147 -17.16 -3.69 5.84
N ASP A 148 -17.73 -4.73 5.22
CA ASP A 148 -17.06 -6.00 4.88
C ASP A 148 -16.52 -6.02 3.44
N SER A 149 -16.54 -4.88 2.74
CA SER A 149 -16.31 -4.83 1.30
C SER A 149 -15.27 -3.81 0.83
N SER A 150 -14.79 -2.92 1.73
CA SER A 150 -13.99 -1.77 1.35
C SER A 150 -12.59 -1.79 1.97
N TYR A 151 -11.66 -1.17 1.24
CA TYR A 151 -10.32 -0.82 1.72
C TYR A 151 -10.16 0.70 1.74
N CYS A 152 -9.24 1.16 2.58
CA CYS A 152 -8.84 2.56 2.61
C CYS A 152 -8.10 2.94 1.34
N ILE A 153 -8.18 4.21 0.98
CA ILE A 153 -7.46 4.84 -0.13
C ILE A 153 -6.97 6.21 0.30
N VAL A 154 -5.99 6.72 -0.43
CA VAL A 154 -5.74 8.15 -0.48
C VAL A 154 -6.49 8.72 -1.67
N HIS A 155 -7.34 9.69 -1.43
CA HIS A 155 -8.13 10.39 -2.45
C HIS A 155 -7.22 11.18 -3.40
N ALA A 156 -7.70 11.48 -4.60
CA ALA A 156 -7.02 12.36 -5.55
C ALA A 156 -6.62 13.75 -4.99
N THR A 157 -7.25 14.17 -3.91
CA THR A 157 -6.93 15.41 -3.17
C THR A 157 -5.97 15.24 -2.00
N GLY A 158 -5.42 14.03 -1.79
CA GLY A 158 -4.51 13.72 -0.69
C GLY A 158 -5.19 13.39 0.65
N HIS A 159 -6.51 13.45 0.73
CA HIS A 159 -7.29 13.13 1.94
C HIS A 159 -7.51 11.62 2.09
N ALA A 160 -7.75 11.19 3.32
CA ALA A 160 -8.19 9.83 3.62
C ALA A 160 -9.56 9.53 3.01
N GLY A 161 -9.73 8.32 2.48
CA GLY A 161 -10.97 7.84 1.91
C GLY A 161 -11.07 6.32 1.95
N TYR A 162 -12.08 5.79 1.30
CA TYR A 162 -12.26 4.35 1.13
C TYR A 162 -13.08 4.07 -0.13
N THR A 163 -12.91 2.87 -0.67
CA THR A 163 -13.71 2.41 -1.80
C THR A 163 -13.87 0.89 -1.78
N SER A 164 -14.80 0.36 -2.58
CA SER A 164 -15.04 -1.09 -2.68
C SER A 164 -13.78 -1.82 -3.14
N ALA A 165 -13.47 -2.95 -2.53
CA ALA A 165 -12.35 -3.81 -2.90
C ALA A 165 -12.36 -4.22 -4.38
N SER A 166 -13.53 -4.31 -5.00
CA SER A 166 -13.69 -4.63 -6.42
C SER A 166 -13.66 -3.41 -7.35
N TRP A 167 -13.39 -2.19 -6.82
CA TRP A 167 -13.29 -0.97 -7.63
C TRP A 167 -12.01 -0.98 -8.49
N PRO A 168 -12.10 -0.94 -9.83
CA PRO A 168 -10.95 -1.21 -10.69
C PRO A 168 -10.13 0.04 -11.05
N TYR A 169 -10.45 1.20 -10.49
CA TYR A 169 -9.91 2.50 -10.93
C TYR A 169 -9.01 3.19 -9.90
N ALA A 170 -8.68 2.55 -8.78
CA ALA A 170 -7.63 3.03 -7.88
C ALA A 170 -6.29 2.38 -8.27
N GLY A 171 -5.20 3.16 -8.22
CA GLY A 171 -3.86 2.74 -8.63
C GLY A 171 -2.92 2.44 -7.50
#